data_fb1dadd0f1041db8aaa19447f95d2443
#
_entry.id   fb1dadd0f1041db8aaa19447f95d2443
#
_cell.length_a   1.000
_cell.length_b   1.000
_cell.length_c   1.000
_cell.angle_alpha   90.00
_cell.angle_beta   90.00
_cell.angle_gamma   90.00
#
_symmetry.space_group_name_H-M   'P 1'
#
loop_
_entity.id
_entity.type
_entity.pdbx_description
1 polymer ?
#
loop_
_entity_poly.entity_id
_entity_poly.type
_entity_poly.pdbx_seq_one_letter_code
_entity_poly.pdbx_strand_id
1 'polypeptide(L)'
;MTLSLHGMGVSRGIAIGHAHIIERDRLDIPEYHIEPQQVDAETGRLLEAIALAKQQLRAIRGHIPAATSPDITPFIDTHLLMLDDAVLTQEPLRLIRSARYNAEWALLLQRDALVDVFDEMEDAYLRTRKNDIDHVVNRIQRILLKQKPLRHEEPDSRLSGYILIADDLAPADTVLMQHHSIVAFVTEYGGPTSHTAILARSLVIPAIVGMHEAGRFTREDDLS
;
A
#
# COMPACT_ATOMS: atom_id res chain seq x y z
N MET A 1 28.25 15.57 7.05
CA MET A 1 28.35 15.57 5.57
C MET A 1 26.93 15.85 5.09
N THR A 2 26.70 16.90 4.31
CA THR A 2 25.36 17.25 3.84
C THR A 2 25.10 16.55 2.51
N LEU A 3 24.02 15.79 2.41
CA LEU A 3 23.55 15.15 1.19
C LEU A 3 22.39 15.98 0.62
N SER A 4 22.39 16.21 -0.69
CA SER A 4 21.27 16.84 -1.39
C SER A 4 20.71 15.86 -2.41
N LEU A 5 19.43 15.54 -2.27
CA LEU A 5 18.68 14.71 -3.21
C LEU A 5 17.64 15.56 -3.92
N HIS A 6 17.29 15.17 -5.14
CA HIS A 6 16.33 15.91 -5.97
C HIS A 6 15.16 15.03 -6.33
N GLY A 7 13.97 15.58 -6.21
CA GLY A 7 12.72 14.97 -6.61
C GLY A 7 11.71 16.02 -7.05
N MET A 8 10.51 15.59 -7.39
CA MET A 8 9.46 16.48 -7.86
C MET A 8 8.57 16.91 -6.68
N GLY A 9 8.57 18.19 -6.33
CA GLY A 9 7.66 18.76 -5.35
C GLY A 9 6.22 18.73 -5.86
N VAL A 10 5.33 18.02 -5.18
CA VAL A 10 3.92 17.85 -5.56
C VAL A 10 2.95 18.53 -4.60
N SER A 11 3.40 18.87 -3.43
CA SER A 11 2.67 19.71 -2.47
C SER A 11 3.63 20.74 -1.90
N ARG A 12 3.10 21.97 -1.66
CA ARG A 12 3.92 23.11 -1.24
C ARG A 12 4.26 23.05 0.25
N GLY A 13 5.46 23.50 0.59
CA GLY A 13 5.89 23.65 1.97
C GLY A 13 7.39 23.45 2.11
N ILE A 14 7.87 23.75 3.31
CA ILE A 14 9.22 23.40 3.79
C ILE A 14 8.99 22.64 5.08
N ALA A 15 9.63 21.50 5.21
CA ALA A 15 9.57 20.71 6.41
C ALA A 15 10.99 20.37 6.88
N ILE A 16 11.18 20.33 8.17
CA ILE A 16 12.40 19.88 8.84
C ILE A 16 11.98 18.84 9.87
N GLY A 17 12.57 17.68 9.85
CA GLY A 17 12.20 16.60 10.75
C GLY A 17 13.16 15.42 10.70
N HIS A 18 12.90 14.42 11.50
CA HIS A 18 13.65 13.17 11.48
C HIS A 18 13.11 12.25 10.39
N ALA A 19 13.99 11.53 9.74
CA ALA A 19 13.59 10.54 8.74
C ALA A 19 12.98 9.31 9.39
N HIS A 20 11.84 8.85 8.89
CA HIS A 20 11.29 7.54 9.17
C HIS A 20 11.13 6.78 7.85
N ILE A 21 11.88 5.70 7.71
CA ILE A 21 11.92 4.93 6.49
C ILE A 21 10.86 3.84 6.55
N ILE A 22 9.90 3.92 5.64
CA ILE A 22 8.94 2.86 5.41
C ILE A 22 9.52 1.95 4.33
N GLU A 23 10.29 0.97 4.78
CA GLU A 23 10.73 -0.06 3.86
C GLU A 23 9.49 -0.79 3.30
N ARG A 24 9.43 -0.93 1.99
CA ARG A 24 8.57 -1.95 1.40
C ARG A 24 9.19 -3.28 1.84
N ASP A 25 8.73 -3.80 2.96
CA ASP A 25 9.01 -5.19 3.30
C ASP A 25 8.66 -6.02 2.07
N ARG A 26 9.68 -6.48 1.36
CA ARG A 26 9.47 -7.54 0.36
C ARG A 26 8.94 -8.70 1.15
N LEU A 27 7.61 -8.86 1.09
CA LEU A 27 6.96 -9.99 1.72
C LEU A 27 7.60 -11.25 1.17
N ASP A 28 8.24 -12.02 2.03
CA ASP A 28 8.73 -13.33 1.65
C ASP A 28 7.51 -14.26 1.56
N ILE A 29 7.04 -14.44 0.33
CA ILE A 29 5.84 -15.21 0.05
C ILE A 29 6.23 -16.67 -0.08
N PRO A 30 5.84 -17.53 0.87
CA PRO A 30 6.18 -18.94 0.81
C PRO A 30 5.41 -19.62 -0.32
N GLU A 31 6.09 -20.51 -1.05
CA GLU A 31 5.50 -21.39 -2.06
C GLU A 31 5.51 -22.82 -1.53
N TYR A 32 4.33 -23.42 -1.33
CA TYR A 32 4.19 -24.83 -1.00
C TYR A 32 2.84 -25.38 -1.40
N HIS A 33 2.78 -26.71 -1.51
CA HIS A 33 1.52 -27.42 -1.75
C HIS A 33 0.94 -27.91 -0.44
N ILE A 34 -0.38 -27.79 -0.33
CA ILE A 34 -1.16 -28.25 0.82
C ILE A 34 -1.68 -29.68 0.57
N GLU A 35 -1.95 -30.39 1.65
CA GLU A 35 -2.59 -31.71 1.57
C GLU A 35 -4.08 -31.58 1.21
N PRO A 36 -4.69 -32.61 0.52
CA PRO A 36 -6.08 -32.54 0.10
C PRO A 36 -7.07 -32.20 1.21
N GLN A 37 -6.84 -32.69 2.42
CA GLN A 37 -7.68 -32.42 3.60
C GLN A 37 -7.53 -30.99 4.15
N GLN A 38 -6.55 -30.23 3.72
CA GLN A 38 -6.30 -28.85 4.16
C GLN A 38 -6.97 -27.82 3.24
N VAL A 39 -7.50 -28.23 2.08
CA VAL A 39 -8.04 -27.33 1.05
C VAL A 39 -9.14 -26.43 1.59
N ASP A 40 -10.09 -26.98 2.36
CA ASP A 40 -11.18 -26.19 2.91
C ASP A 40 -10.71 -25.19 3.97
N ALA A 41 -9.77 -25.60 4.82
CA ALA A 41 -9.17 -24.72 5.82
C ALA A 41 -8.37 -23.57 5.16
N GLU A 42 -7.62 -23.86 4.11
CA GLU A 42 -6.83 -22.87 3.37
C GLU A 42 -7.73 -21.90 2.60
N THR A 43 -8.80 -22.41 1.99
CA THR A 43 -9.84 -21.59 1.35
C THR A 43 -10.48 -20.65 2.37
N GLY A 44 -10.83 -21.16 3.56
CA GLY A 44 -11.36 -20.36 4.66
C GLY A 44 -10.38 -19.26 5.10
N ARG A 45 -9.11 -19.59 5.25
CA ARG A 45 -8.05 -18.66 5.63
C ARG A 45 -7.91 -17.49 4.66
N LEU A 46 -7.98 -17.74 3.35
CA LEU A 46 -7.96 -16.68 2.35
C LEU A 46 -9.21 -15.79 2.44
N LEU A 47 -10.40 -16.39 2.56
CA LEU A 47 -11.65 -15.64 2.67
C LEU A 47 -11.69 -14.76 3.93
N GLU A 48 -11.20 -15.26 5.06
CA GLU A 48 -11.08 -14.50 6.30
C GLU A 48 -10.11 -13.33 6.15
N ALA A 49 -8.97 -13.54 5.49
CA ALA A 49 -8.00 -12.48 5.22
C ALA A 49 -8.58 -11.37 4.34
N ILE A 50 -9.33 -11.72 3.30
CA ILE A 50 -10.04 -10.75 2.44
C ILE A 50 -11.09 -9.99 3.26
N ALA A 51 -11.87 -10.68 4.08
CA ALA A 51 -12.89 -10.05 4.92
C ALA A 51 -12.27 -9.05 5.92
N LEU A 52 -11.13 -9.42 6.54
CA LEU A 52 -10.41 -8.55 7.46
C LEU A 52 -9.80 -7.34 6.73
N ALA A 53 -9.24 -7.52 5.53
CA ALA A 53 -8.75 -6.42 4.70
C ALA A 53 -9.87 -5.41 4.38
N LYS A 54 -11.07 -5.89 4.02
CA LYS A 54 -12.26 -5.04 3.81
C LYS A 54 -12.66 -4.29 5.08
N GLN A 55 -12.65 -4.97 6.22
CA GLN A 55 -12.96 -4.35 7.52
C GLN A 55 -11.98 -3.22 7.85
N GLN A 56 -10.67 -3.44 7.67
CA GLN A 56 -9.65 -2.44 7.89
C GLN A 56 -9.85 -1.22 6.99
N LEU A 57 -10.07 -1.42 5.68
CA LEU A 57 -10.31 -0.31 4.74
C LEU A 57 -11.58 0.47 5.07
N ARG A 58 -12.67 -0.18 5.49
CA ARG A 58 -13.90 0.48 5.92
C ARG A 58 -13.68 1.30 7.20
N ALA A 59 -12.88 0.80 8.14
CA ALA A 59 -12.50 1.55 9.33
C ALA A 59 -11.70 2.81 8.96
N ILE A 60 -10.68 2.69 8.10
CA ILE A 60 -9.88 3.81 7.60
C ILE A 60 -10.78 4.85 6.90
N ARG A 61 -11.68 4.38 6.03
CA ARG A 61 -12.65 5.24 5.34
C ARG A 61 -13.50 6.07 6.31
N GLY A 62 -13.91 5.47 7.43
CA GLY A 62 -14.67 6.13 8.48
C GLY A 62 -13.91 7.23 9.24
N HIS A 63 -12.58 7.24 9.16
CA HIS A 63 -11.72 8.24 9.80
C HIS A 63 -11.34 9.41 8.86
N ILE A 64 -11.72 9.36 7.58
CA ILE A 64 -11.42 10.44 6.63
C ILE A 64 -12.20 11.70 7.02
N PRO A 65 -11.53 12.84 7.25
CA PRO A 65 -12.23 14.09 7.56
C PRO A 65 -13.14 14.52 6.40
N ALA A 66 -14.32 15.06 6.73
CA ALA A 66 -15.32 15.49 5.73
C ALA A 66 -14.75 16.50 4.72
N ALA A 67 -13.84 17.38 5.14
CA ALA A 67 -13.22 18.39 4.29
C ALA A 67 -12.32 17.80 3.19
N THR A 68 -11.66 16.65 3.45
CA THR A 68 -10.74 15.98 2.53
C THR A 68 -11.36 14.74 1.87
N SER A 69 -12.55 14.35 2.30
CA SER A 69 -13.26 13.15 1.86
C SER A 69 -13.47 13.08 0.34
N PRO A 70 -13.84 14.16 -0.39
CA PRO A 70 -14.08 14.07 -1.83
C PRO A 70 -12.87 13.60 -2.64
N ASP A 71 -11.65 13.93 -2.20
CA ASP A 71 -10.43 13.60 -2.92
C ASP A 71 -9.87 12.24 -2.55
N ILE A 72 -10.08 11.79 -1.30
CA ILE A 72 -9.45 10.60 -0.73
C ILE A 72 -10.36 9.37 -0.81
N THR A 73 -11.64 9.55 -0.51
CA THR A 73 -12.61 8.44 -0.45
C THR A 73 -12.65 7.59 -1.72
N PRO A 74 -12.59 8.16 -2.95
CA PRO A 74 -12.62 7.36 -4.17
C PRO A 74 -11.51 6.33 -4.28
N PHE A 75 -10.32 6.60 -3.73
CA PHE A 75 -9.21 5.63 -3.73
C PHE A 75 -9.49 4.45 -2.81
N ILE A 76 -10.01 4.72 -1.60
CA ILE A 76 -10.38 3.65 -0.67
C ILE A 76 -11.56 2.83 -1.21
N ASP A 77 -12.54 3.49 -1.81
CA ASP A 77 -13.69 2.83 -2.44
C ASP A 77 -13.26 1.93 -3.61
N THR A 78 -12.29 2.37 -4.42
CA THR A 78 -11.69 1.54 -5.48
C THR A 78 -11.05 0.26 -4.90
N HIS A 79 -10.27 0.37 -3.84
CA HIS A 79 -9.69 -0.81 -3.19
C HIS A 79 -10.76 -1.75 -2.60
N LEU A 80 -11.84 -1.20 -2.03
CA LEU A 80 -12.97 -2.01 -1.56
C LEU A 80 -13.68 -2.73 -2.71
N LEU A 81 -13.89 -2.06 -3.85
CA LEU A 81 -14.45 -2.69 -5.05
C LEU A 81 -13.57 -3.80 -5.59
N MET A 82 -12.24 -3.61 -5.62
CA MET A 82 -11.29 -4.65 -6.02
C MET A 82 -11.38 -5.88 -5.12
N LEU A 83 -11.55 -5.69 -3.81
CA LEU A 83 -11.73 -6.80 -2.86
C LEU A 83 -13.07 -7.53 -3.03
N ASP A 84 -14.08 -6.88 -3.63
CA ASP A 84 -15.37 -7.49 -3.98
C ASP A 84 -15.34 -8.14 -5.36
N ASP A 85 -14.34 -7.86 -6.19
CA ASP A 85 -14.24 -8.37 -7.56
C ASP A 85 -13.89 -9.86 -7.57
N ALA A 86 -14.66 -10.62 -8.35
CA ALA A 86 -14.46 -12.04 -8.55
C ALA A 86 -13.11 -12.36 -9.20
N VAL A 87 -12.60 -11.49 -10.07
CA VAL A 87 -11.31 -11.68 -10.75
C VAL A 87 -10.17 -11.75 -9.74
N LEU A 88 -10.18 -10.90 -8.72
CA LEU A 88 -9.16 -10.92 -7.68
C LEU A 88 -9.37 -12.05 -6.66
N THR A 89 -10.62 -12.46 -6.40
CA THR A 89 -10.94 -13.34 -5.26
C THR A 89 -11.18 -14.80 -5.66
N GLN A 90 -11.79 -15.06 -6.82
CA GLN A 90 -12.18 -16.42 -7.21
C GLN A 90 -11.03 -17.24 -7.79
N GLU A 91 -10.13 -16.61 -8.53
CA GLU A 91 -9.03 -17.34 -9.14
C GLU A 91 -8.02 -17.90 -8.11
N PRO A 92 -7.60 -17.17 -7.07
CA PRO A 92 -6.82 -17.78 -6.00
C PRO A 92 -7.54 -18.95 -5.31
N LEU A 93 -8.86 -18.85 -5.10
CA LEU A 93 -9.64 -19.95 -4.53
C LEU A 93 -9.66 -21.17 -5.47
N ARG A 94 -9.72 -20.94 -6.80
CA ARG A 94 -9.60 -22.02 -7.79
C ARG A 94 -8.23 -22.67 -7.73
N LEU A 95 -7.16 -21.90 -7.65
CA LEU A 95 -5.77 -22.40 -7.55
C LEU A 95 -5.55 -23.23 -6.29
N ILE A 96 -6.07 -22.79 -5.14
CA ILE A 96 -6.03 -23.57 -3.89
C ILE A 96 -6.71 -24.94 -4.08
N ARG A 97 -7.90 -24.96 -4.70
CA ARG A 97 -8.68 -26.19 -4.88
C ARG A 97 -8.10 -27.13 -5.93
N SER A 98 -7.66 -26.60 -7.06
CA SER A 98 -7.22 -27.42 -8.21
C SER A 98 -5.74 -27.78 -8.17
N ALA A 99 -4.87 -26.83 -7.82
CA ALA A 99 -3.42 -27.00 -7.78
C ALA A 99 -2.88 -27.25 -6.37
N ARG A 100 -3.72 -27.09 -5.34
CA ARG A 100 -3.34 -27.25 -3.94
C ARG A 100 -2.20 -26.31 -3.50
N TYR A 101 -2.16 -25.11 -4.06
CA TYR A 101 -1.27 -24.06 -3.57
C TYR A 101 -1.74 -23.49 -2.23
N ASN A 102 -0.80 -23.04 -1.40
CA ASN A 102 -1.14 -22.22 -0.24
C ASN A 102 -1.73 -20.88 -0.67
N ALA A 103 -2.47 -20.23 0.20
CA ALA A 103 -3.23 -19.01 -0.11
C ALA A 103 -2.34 -17.86 -0.56
N GLU A 104 -1.18 -17.69 0.09
CA GLU A 104 -0.23 -16.63 -0.25
C GLU A 104 0.28 -16.79 -1.68
N TRP A 105 0.68 -17.99 -2.05
CA TRP A 105 1.19 -18.26 -3.40
C TRP A 105 0.11 -18.15 -4.46
N ALA A 106 -1.08 -18.70 -4.19
CA ALA A 106 -2.22 -18.59 -5.10
C ALA A 106 -2.60 -17.13 -5.37
N LEU A 107 -2.58 -16.29 -4.33
CA LEU A 107 -2.87 -14.86 -4.45
C LEU A 107 -1.76 -14.12 -5.21
N LEU A 108 -0.48 -14.48 -5.02
CA LEU A 108 0.64 -13.90 -5.76
C LEU A 108 0.54 -14.21 -7.25
N LEU A 109 0.27 -15.46 -7.62
CA LEU A 109 0.09 -15.86 -9.03
C LEU A 109 -1.03 -15.07 -9.71
N GLN A 110 -2.14 -14.85 -9.02
CA GLN A 110 -3.23 -14.03 -9.58
C GLN A 110 -2.84 -12.57 -9.70
N ARG A 111 -2.13 -12.02 -8.71
CA ARG A 111 -1.59 -10.66 -8.79
C ARG A 111 -0.70 -10.48 -10.00
N ASP A 112 0.24 -11.39 -10.23
CA ASP A 112 1.18 -11.31 -11.34
C ASP A 112 0.44 -11.39 -12.69
N ALA A 113 -0.51 -12.29 -12.83
CA ALA A 113 -1.36 -12.39 -14.03
C ALA A 113 -2.16 -11.10 -14.29
N LEU A 114 -2.67 -10.43 -13.26
CA LEU A 114 -3.37 -9.16 -13.42
C LEU A 114 -2.43 -8.02 -13.78
N VAL A 115 -1.24 -7.95 -13.16
CA VAL A 115 -0.23 -6.92 -13.47
C VAL A 115 0.23 -7.03 -14.90
N ASP A 116 0.48 -8.25 -15.41
CA ASP A 116 0.87 -8.49 -16.80
C ASP A 116 -0.19 -7.94 -17.77
N VAL A 117 -1.49 -8.17 -17.49
CA VAL A 117 -2.59 -7.62 -18.31
C VAL A 117 -2.55 -6.09 -18.35
N PHE A 118 -2.32 -5.43 -17.20
CA PHE A 118 -2.26 -3.96 -17.16
C PHE A 118 -0.98 -3.41 -17.82
N ASP A 119 0.14 -4.13 -17.75
CA ASP A 119 1.39 -3.71 -18.40
C ASP A 119 1.31 -3.77 -19.93
N GLU A 120 0.48 -4.67 -20.48
CA GLU A 120 0.23 -4.77 -21.93
C GLU A 120 -0.74 -3.70 -22.44
N MET A 121 -1.43 -2.95 -21.58
CA MET A 121 -2.36 -1.91 -22.01
C MET A 121 -1.63 -0.71 -22.63
N GLU A 122 -2.16 -0.20 -23.74
CA GLU A 122 -1.62 0.99 -24.40
C GLU A 122 -1.84 2.28 -23.58
N ASP A 123 -2.94 2.35 -22.84
CA ASP A 123 -3.30 3.51 -22.03
C ASP A 123 -2.41 3.63 -20.79
N ALA A 124 -1.63 4.71 -20.73
CA ALA A 124 -0.71 4.98 -19.62
C ALA A 124 -1.44 5.12 -18.26
N TYR A 125 -2.68 5.65 -18.24
CA TYR A 125 -3.47 5.77 -17.02
C TYR A 125 -3.89 4.39 -16.51
N LEU A 126 -4.34 3.50 -17.39
CA LEU A 126 -4.71 2.13 -16.99
C LEU A 126 -3.49 1.36 -16.49
N ARG A 127 -2.32 1.53 -17.08
CA ARG A 127 -1.08 0.91 -16.56
C ARG A 127 -0.76 1.31 -15.12
N THR A 128 -1.14 2.51 -14.67
CA THR A 128 -0.93 2.92 -13.28
C THR A 128 -1.81 2.16 -12.28
N ARG A 129 -2.91 1.53 -12.75
CA ARG A 129 -3.82 0.77 -11.90
C ARG A 129 -3.22 -0.52 -11.32
N LYS A 130 -2.12 -1.01 -11.88
CA LYS A 130 -1.36 -2.11 -11.28
C LYS A 130 -0.91 -1.82 -9.85
N ASN A 131 -0.62 -0.55 -9.54
CA ASN A 131 -0.24 -0.15 -8.18
C ASN A 131 -1.38 -0.37 -7.18
N ASP A 132 -2.63 -0.12 -7.60
CA ASP A 132 -3.80 -0.37 -6.76
C ASP A 132 -3.96 -1.87 -6.47
N ILE A 133 -3.70 -2.73 -7.48
CA ILE A 133 -3.68 -4.20 -7.28
C ILE A 133 -2.61 -4.59 -6.28
N ASP A 134 -1.39 -4.07 -6.43
CA ASP A 134 -0.27 -4.32 -5.52
C ASP A 134 -0.62 -3.94 -4.07
N HIS A 135 -1.23 -2.78 -3.86
CA HIS A 135 -1.63 -2.33 -2.54
C HIS A 135 -2.69 -3.23 -1.90
N VAL A 136 -3.70 -3.64 -2.68
CA VAL A 136 -4.77 -4.52 -2.18
C VAL A 136 -4.21 -5.91 -1.87
N VAL A 137 -3.42 -6.49 -2.78
CA VAL A 137 -2.82 -7.81 -2.59
C VAL A 137 -1.86 -7.81 -1.41
N ASN A 138 -0.96 -6.83 -1.30
CA ASN A 138 -0.02 -6.73 -0.18
C ASN A 138 -0.75 -6.64 1.17
N ARG A 139 -1.89 -5.94 1.24
CA ARG A 139 -2.71 -5.91 2.46
C ARG A 139 -3.23 -7.29 2.84
N ILE A 140 -3.76 -8.06 1.89
CA ILE A 140 -4.21 -9.45 2.15
C ILE A 140 -3.02 -10.33 2.55
N GLN A 141 -1.87 -10.22 1.85
CA GLN A 141 -0.67 -10.99 2.15
C GLN A 141 -0.16 -10.77 3.57
N ARG A 142 -0.11 -9.52 4.05
CA ARG A 142 0.29 -9.22 5.44
C ARG A 142 -0.62 -9.89 6.46
N ILE A 143 -1.92 -9.93 6.19
CA ILE A 143 -2.90 -10.61 7.05
C ILE A 143 -2.66 -12.13 7.04
N LEU A 144 -2.47 -12.73 5.88
CA LEU A 144 -2.18 -14.16 5.74
C LEU A 144 -0.89 -14.56 6.46
N LEU A 145 0.16 -13.76 6.32
CA LEU A 145 1.45 -13.96 6.97
C LEU A 145 1.44 -13.59 8.46
N LYS A 146 0.32 -13.10 8.98
CA LYS A 146 0.16 -12.64 10.38
C LYS A 146 1.24 -11.64 10.79
N GLN A 147 1.67 -10.82 9.83
CA GLN A 147 2.62 -9.76 10.12
C GLN A 147 1.99 -8.70 11.01
N LYS A 148 2.80 -8.13 11.90
CA LYS A 148 2.37 -6.98 12.71
C LYS A 148 2.04 -5.81 11.79
N PRO A 149 1.07 -4.95 12.18
CA PRO A 149 0.86 -3.69 11.51
C PRO A 149 2.19 -2.92 11.40
N LEU A 150 2.39 -2.19 10.32
CA LEU A 150 3.55 -1.30 10.22
C LEU A 150 3.43 -0.21 11.29
N ARG A 151 4.57 0.30 11.75
CA ARG A 151 4.59 1.31 12.83
C ARG A 151 3.69 2.51 12.55
N HIS A 152 3.56 2.93 11.31
CA HIS A 152 2.66 4.00 10.88
C HIS A 152 1.18 3.59 10.84
N GLU A 153 0.85 2.30 10.90
CA GLU A 153 -0.51 1.77 11.00
C GLU A 153 -0.96 1.58 12.46
N GLU A 154 -0.04 1.70 13.43
CA GLU A 154 -0.36 1.57 14.85
C GLU A 154 -1.04 2.86 15.37
N PRO A 155 -2.22 2.75 16.02
CA PRO A 155 -2.98 3.93 16.48
C PRO A 155 -2.21 4.85 17.44
N ASP A 156 -1.26 4.29 18.18
CA ASP A 156 -0.47 5.00 19.20
C ASP A 156 0.93 5.42 18.72
N SER A 157 1.29 5.18 17.45
CA SER A 157 2.59 5.57 16.94
C SER A 157 2.69 7.09 16.84
N ARG A 158 3.62 7.68 17.59
CA ARG A 158 3.92 9.10 17.54
C ARG A 158 4.97 9.36 16.46
N LEU A 159 4.52 9.65 15.25
CA LEU A 159 5.37 10.08 14.14
C LEU A 159 5.39 11.62 14.01
N SER A 160 5.00 12.32 15.05
CA SER A 160 5.02 13.78 15.06
C SER A 160 6.45 14.30 14.88
N GLY A 161 6.65 15.16 13.89
CA GLY A 161 7.97 15.70 13.55
C GLY A 161 8.78 14.82 12.61
N TYR A 162 8.23 13.71 12.10
CA TYR A 162 8.93 12.86 11.15
C TYR A 162 8.60 13.21 9.70
N ILE A 163 9.60 13.05 8.84
CA ILE A 163 9.50 13.01 7.39
C ILE A 163 9.49 11.54 6.99
N LEU A 164 8.40 11.09 6.36
CA LEU A 164 8.28 9.71 5.90
C LEU A 164 8.98 9.54 4.55
N ILE A 165 9.80 8.52 4.44
CA ILE A 165 10.49 8.13 3.21
C ILE A 165 10.02 6.72 2.86
N ALA A 166 9.46 6.55 1.66
CA ALA A 166 8.92 5.29 1.19
C ALA A 166 9.17 5.09 -0.30
N ASP A 167 9.11 3.87 -0.78
CA ASP A 167 9.09 3.59 -2.22
C ASP A 167 7.82 4.17 -2.86
N ASP A 168 6.67 3.84 -2.29
CA ASP A 168 5.34 4.35 -2.63
C ASP A 168 4.45 4.24 -1.40
N LEU A 169 3.37 5.03 -1.34
CA LEU A 169 2.41 5.05 -0.24
C LEU A 169 1.03 4.62 -0.72
N ALA A 170 0.44 3.63 -0.06
CA ALA A 170 -0.95 3.31 -0.35
C ALA A 170 -1.89 4.42 0.15
N PRO A 171 -3.04 4.64 -0.52
CA PRO A 171 -4.02 5.63 -0.07
C PRO A 171 -4.44 5.47 1.39
N ALA A 172 -4.61 4.24 1.84
CA ALA A 172 -4.96 3.94 3.23
C ALA A 172 -3.88 4.38 4.22
N ASP A 173 -2.60 4.19 3.86
CA ASP A 173 -1.47 4.57 4.71
C ASP A 173 -1.39 6.10 4.85
N THR A 174 -1.61 6.83 3.76
CA THR A 174 -1.59 8.30 3.75
C THR A 174 -2.70 8.88 4.66
N VAL A 175 -3.87 8.26 4.71
CA VAL A 175 -4.95 8.67 5.64
C VAL A 175 -4.52 8.47 7.09
N LEU A 176 -3.92 7.33 7.42
CA LEU A 176 -3.43 7.06 8.78
C LEU A 176 -2.32 8.04 9.18
N MET A 177 -1.42 8.37 8.26
CA MET A 177 -0.33 9.32 8.49
C MET A 177 -0.81 10.72 8.89
N GLN A 178 -1.96 11.18 8.39
CA GLN A 178 -2.56 12.46 8.82
C GLN A 178 -2.83 12.48 10.34
N HIS A 179 -3.23 11.36 10.92
CA HIS A 179 -3.49 11.26 12.36
C HIS A 179 -2.21 11.24 13.19
N HIS A 180 -1.07 10.90 12.60
CA HIS A 180 0.22 10.83 13.28
C HIS A 180 1.03 12.13 13.26
N SER A 181 0.47 13.23 12.71
CA SER A 181 1.11 14.56 12.67
C SER A 181 2.50 14.54 12.01
N ILE A 182 2.65 13.79 10.94
CA ILE A 182 3.87 13.83 10.11
C ILE A 182 4.04 15.21 9.49
N VAL A 183 5.29 15.62 9.26
CA VAL A 183 5.59 16.96 8.73
C VAL A 183 5.76 16.97 7.21
N ALA A 184 6.17 15.88 6.60
CA ALA A 184 6.29 15.71 5.15
C ALA A 184 6.37 14.24 4.76
N PHE A 185 6.30 13.96 3.47
CA PHE A 185 6.71 12.66 2.94
C PHE A 185 7.42 12.76 1.60
N VAL A 186 8.23 11.75 1.35
CA VAL A 186 9.06 11.57 0.18
C VAL A 186 8.80 10.18 -0.38
N THR A 187 8.56 10.07 -1.69
CA THR A 187 8.47 8.76 -2.34
C THR A 187 9.49 8.60 -3.45
N GLU A 188 10.05 7.39 -3.58
CA GLU A 188 11.01 7.06 -4.64
C GLU A 188 10.34 7.01 -6.01
N TYR A 189 9.08 6.55 -6.03
CA TYR A 189 8.26 6.46 -7.24
C TYR A 189 7.09 7.43 -7.17
N GLY A 190 6.40 7.56 -8.30
CA GLY A 190 5.24 8.41 -8.46
C GLY A 190 5.52 9.65 -9.31
N GLY A 191 4.45 10.34 -9.65
CA GLY A 191 4.47 11.55 -10.46
C GLY A 191 3.40 12.55 -10.00
N PRO A 192 3.25 13.70 -10.70
CA PRO A 192 2.33 14.77 -10.29
C PRO A 192 0.86 14.36 -10.23
N THR A 193 0.51 13.29 -10.95
CA THR A 193 -0.85 12.75 -11.04
C THR A 193 -1.03 11.46 -10.25
N SER A 194 0.00 11.00 -9.53
CA SER A 194 -0.10 9.81 -8.66
C SER A 194 -1.11 10.05 -7.53
N HIS A 195 -1.69 8.97 -7.02
CA HIS A 195 -2.59 9.05 -5.85
C HIS A 195 -1.89 9.71 -4.65
N THR A 196 -0.61 9.39 -4.40
CA THR A 196 0.23 10.02 -3.37
C THR A 196 0.31 11.53 -3.54
N ALA A 197 0.51 12.04 -4.76
CA ALA A 197 0.56 13.47 -5.03
C ALA A 197 -0.81 14.16 -4.83
N ILE A 198 -1.90 13.50 -5.20
CA ILE A 198 -3.25 14.00 -5.00
C ILE A 198 -3.54 14.10 -3.50
N LEU A 199 -3.26 13.03 -2.75
CA LEU A 199 -3.47 12.98 -1.31
C LEU A 199 -2.63 14.01 -0.56
N ALA A 200 -1.36 14.20 -0.94
CA ALA A 200 -0.49 15.22 -0.36
C ALA A 200 -1.10 16.63 -0.45
N ARG A 201 -1.61 16.97 -1.63
CA ARG A 201 -2.26 18.27 -1.86
C ARG A 201 -3.54 18.43 -1.03
N SER A 202 -4.38 17.39 -0.99
CA SER A 202 -5.64 17.40 -0.23
C SER A 202 -5.42 17.50 1.27
N LEU A 203 -4.35 16.85 1.77
CA LEU A 203 -3.98 16.87 3.19
C LEU A 203 -3.11 18.07 3.56
N VAL A 204 -2.68 18.89 2.58
CA VAL A 204 -1.78 20.04 2.76
C VAL A 204 -0.48 19.63 3.46
N ILE A 205 0.03 18.44 3.16
CA ILE A 205 1.30 17.93 3.68
C ILE A 205 2.38 18.16 2.62
N PRO A 206 3.51 18.81 2.93
CA PRO A 206 4.65 18.92 2.01
C PRO A 206 5.07 17.55 1.48
N ALA A 207 5.25 17.43 0.16
CA ALA A 207 5.58 16.14 -0.44
C ALA A 207 6.46 16.25 -1.67
N ILE A 208 7.39 15.32 -1.77
CA ILE A 208 8.28 15.12 -2.91
C ILE A 208 8.07 13.69 -3.43
N VAL A 209 7.89 13.54 -4.74
CA VAL A 209 7.80 12.23 -5.39
C VAL A 209 8.90 12.08 -6.43
N GLY A 210 9.18 10.84 -6.84
CA GLY A 210 10.21 10.55 -7.83
C GLY A 210 11.63 10.87 -7.33
N MET A 211 11.87 10.81 -6.03
CA MET A 211 13.20 10.96 -5.43
C MET A 211 13.87 9.59 -5.34
N HIS A 212 14.37 9.12 -6.49
CA HIS A 212 15.02 7.82 -6.57
C HIS A 212 16.17 7.66 -5.57
N GLU A 213 16.27 6.47 -4.99
CA GLU A 213 17.29 6.08 -4.00
C GLU A 213 17.22 6.86 -2.67
N ALA A 214 16.10 7.53 -2.36
CA ALA A 214 15.99 8.28 -1.10
C ALA A 214 16.21 7.37 0.12
N GLY A 215 15.60 6.18 0.15
CA GLY A 215 15.79 5.21 1.23
C GLY A 215 17.20 4.64 1.33
N ARG A 216 17.98 4.63 0.23
CA ARG A 216 19.38 4.15 0.23
C ARG A 216 20.34 5.10 0.93
N PHE A 217 20.10 6.41 0.81
CA PHE A 217 21.00 7.44 1.31
C PHE A 217 20.58 8.05 2.65
N THR A 218 19.39 7.74 3.10
CA THR A 218 18.85 8.20 4.39
C THR A 218 18.82 7.03 5.37
N ARG A 219 19.09 7.32 6.63
CA ARG A 219 18.96 6.35 7.72
C ARG A 219 17.80 6.74 8.62
N GLU A 220 17.26 5.76 9.32
CA GLU A 220 16.24 6.02 10.33
C GLU A 220 16.76 7.07 11.33
N ASP A 221 15.90 8.03 11.67
CA ASP A 221 16.21 9.16 12.56
C ASP A 221 17.22 10.19 12.05
N ASP A 222 17.70 10.12 10.80
CA ASP A 222 18.47 11.20 10.21
C ASP A 222 17.64 12.51 10.21
N LEU A 223 18.29 13.63 10.51
CA LEU A 223 17.62 14.95 10.41
C LEU A 223 17.59 15.40 8.94
N SER A 224 16.42 15.59 8.40
CA SER A 224 16.12 15.91 7.00
C SER A 224 15.34 17.23 6.86
#